data_832cd8c709e3c932573e6f726790cc16
#
_entry.id   832cd8c709e3c932573e6f726790cc16
#
_cell.length_a   1.000
_cell.length_b   1.000
_cell.length_c   1.000
_cell.angle_alpha   90.00
_cell.angle_beta   90.00
_cell.angle_gamma   90.00
#
_symmetry.space_group_name_H-M   'P 1'
#
loop_
_entity.id
_entity.type
_entity.pdbx_description
1 polymer ?
#
loop_
_entity_poly.entity_id
_entity_poly.type
_entity_poly.pdbx_seq_one_letter_code
_entity_poly.pdbx_strand_id
1 'polypeptide(L)'
;LSDKIDSGRMNAVDPSTLVDGTVLEVSTGDEIFIDRGFEDRIELGMTFEIYDSHSQLREDVNGDIPRGKASIEVVKVGKTTSTAKITRSTSSQPIVRDNIIVNAVYDPDYKYSFLVHGEFDADGDGLPESNNRFIKDQIERWGGKIINDKGMLPGDLDFLVLGISPQEPAGRPSKGASEAMLDDYARRKRAFLDYEHLLNQARAAQVPVLTSNRFLVLTGQRDR
;
A
#
# COMPACT_ATOMS: atom_id res chain seq x y z
N LEU A 1 23.41 7.50 4.97
CA LEU A 1 22.57 6.49 4.30
C LEU A 1 21.91 5.57 5.31
N SER A 2 22.58 5.26 6.43
CA SER A 2 22.07 4.40 7.50
C SER A 2 20.82 5.00 8.21
N ASP A 3 20.84 6.32 8.43
CA ASP A 3 19.79 7.00 9.22
C ASP A 3 18.43 7.13 8.46
N LYS A 4 18.43 6.95 7.13
CA LYS A 4 17.20 6.96 6.33
C LYS A 4 16.53 5.59 6.21
N ILE A 5 17.29 4.52 6.42
CA ILE A 5 16.77 3.14 6.39
C ILE A 5 16.02 2.83 7.69
N ASP A 6 16.45 3.41 8.81
CA ASP A 6 15.75 3.28 10.11
C ASP A 6 14.43 4.06 10.17
N SER A 7 14.19 4.99 9.26
CA SER A 7 12.94 5.74 9.15
C SER A 7 11.98 5.21 8.10
N GLY A 8 12.11 3.94 7.70
CA GLY A 8 11.13 3.29 6.83
C GLY A 8 9.72 3.49 7.39
N ARG A 9 8.84 4.12 6.62
CA ARG A 9 7.48 4.52 7.02
C ARG A 9 6.69 3.45 7.76
N MET A 10 7.06 2.19 7.57
CA MET A 10 6.33 1.04 8.11
C MET A 10 7.10 0.28 9.19
N ASN A 11 8.29 0.73 9.57
CA ASN A 11 8.90 0.28 10.81
C ASN A 11 8.23 1.06 11.94
N ALA A 12 7.43 0.39 12.74
CA ALA A 12 6.50 0.92 13.74
C ALA A 12 7.14 1.67 14.92
N VAL A 13 8.22 2.39 14.70
CA VAL A 13 8.93 3.12 15.75
C VAL A 13 8.26 4.45 16.06
N ASP A 14 7.71 5.13 15.06
CA ASP A 14 6.98 6.38 15.28
C ASP A 14 5.83 6.55 14.27
N PRO A 15 4.56 6.33 14.71
CA PRO A 15 3.39 6.53 13.87
C PRO A 15 3.25 7.95 13.30
N SER A 16 3.89 8.95 13.89
CA SER A 16 3.84 10.34 13.39
C SER A 16 4.55 10.50 12.04
N THR A 17 5.49 9.62 11.70
CA THR A 17 6.19 9.64 10.42
C THR A 17 5.31 9.20 9.24
N LEU A 18 4.16 8.59 9.52
CA LEU A 18 3.18 8.19 8.50
C LEU A 18 2.20 9.30 8.12
N VAL A 19 2.23 10.44 8.82
CA VAL A 19 1.31 11.55 8.58
C VAL A 19 1.79 12.37 7.39
N ASP A 20 0.97 12.43 6.35
CA ASP A 20 1.27 13.17 5.11
C ASP A 20 0.77 14.61 5.13
N GLY A 21 -0.28 14.86 5.89
CA GLY A 21 -0.91 16.17 6.01
C GLY A 21 -2.15 16.13 6.88
N THR A 22 -2.94 17.19 6.80
CA THR A 22 -4.14 17.36 7.64
C THR A 22 -5.33 17.89 6.85
N VAL A 23 -6.52 17.62 7.38
CA VAL A 23 -7.78 18.22 6.94
C VAL A 23 -7.84 19.66 7.46
N LEU A 24 -7.97 20.61 6.54
CA LEU A 24 -8.11 22.05 6.89
C LEU A 24 -9.57 22.42 7.18
N GLU A 25 -10.47 21.90 6.37
CA GLU A 25 -11.89 22.25 6.44
C GLU A 25 -12.73 21.15 5.77
N VAL A 26 -13.92 20.94 6.31
CA VAL A 26 -14.96 20.09 5.72
C VAL A 26 -16.02 21.01 5.13
N SER A 27 -16.20 20.97 3.81
CA SER A 27 -17.23 21.75 3.12
C SER A 27 -18.60 21.12 3.24
N THR A 28 -19.62 21.85 2.84
CA THR A 28 -20.98 21.29 2.70
C THR A 28 -21.01 20.32 1.53
N GLY A 29 -21.34 19.06 1.79
CA GLY A 29 -21.31 17.97 0.81
C GLY A 29 -20.18 16.99 1.11
N ASP A 30 -19.68 16.31 0.05
CA ASP A 30 -18.65 15.28 0.16
C ASP A 30 -17.24 15.83 -0.11
N GLU A 31 -17.03 17.14 0.00
CA GLU A 31 -15.75 17.80 -0.28
C GLU A 31 -15.04 18.23 1.00
N ILE A 32 -13.73 18.07 1.01
CA ILE A 32 -12.85 18.54 2.07
C ILE A 32 -11.64 19.26 1.48
N PHE A 33 -11.04 20.13 2.27
CA PHE A 33 -9.77 20.79 1.95
C PHE A 33 -8.64 20.17 2.78
N ILE A 34 -7.51 19.88 2.13
CA ILE A 34 -6.30 19.38 2.76
C ILE A 34 -5.15 20.38 2.64
N ASP A 35 -4.21 20.34 3.58
CA ASP A 35 -3.04 21.23 3.67
C ASP A 35 -1.88 20.80 2.77
N ARG A 36 -2.17 20.14 1.67
CA ARG A 36 -1.22 19.68 0.67
C ARG A 36 -1.66 20.12 -0.71
N GLY A 37 -0.72 20.60 -1.52
CA GLY A 37 -0.98 21.12 -2.85
C GLY A 37 0.08 20.70 -3.88
N PHE A 38 0.13 21.44 -4.97
CA PHE A 38 1.11 21.20 -6.05
C PHE A 38 2.56 21.33 -5.57
N GLU A 39 2.83 22.27 -4.65
CA GLU A 39 4.18 22.43 -4.08
C GLU A 39 4.62 21.22 -3.27
N ASP A 40 3.66 20.44 -2.74
CA ASP A 40 3.87 19.19 -2.03
C ASP A 40 3.77 17.97 -2.97
N ARG A 41 3.80 18.14 -4.29
CA ARG A 41 3.68 17.07 -5.29
C ARG A 41 2.35 16.30 -5.25
N ILE A 42 1.28 16.93 -4.83
CA ILE A 42 -0.06 16.36 -4.94
C ILE A 42 -0.48 16.32 -6.41
N GLU A 43 -1.05 15.19 -6.83
CA GLU A 43 -1.62 15.00 -8.16
C GLU A 43 -3.11 14.68 -8.09
N LEU A 44 -3.82 14.98 -9.19
CA LEU A 44 -5.25 14.61 -9.32
C LEU A 44 -5.42 13.09 -9.24
N GLY A 45 -6.44 12.67 -8.50
CA GLY A 45 -6.74 11.26 -8.30
C GLY A 45 -5.89 10.58 -7.21
N MET A 46 -4.98 11.29 -6.55
CA MET A 46 -4.35 10.76 -5.34
C MET A 46 -5.39 10.50 -4.27
N THR A 47 -5.25 9.39 -3.56
CA THR A 47 -6.16 9.01 -2.49
C THR A 47 -5.43 8.97 -1.15
N PHE A 48 -6.16 9.25 -0.09
CA PHE A 48 -5.64 9.22 1.28
C PHE A 48 -6.66 8.57 2.22
N GLU A 49 -6.16 7.90 3.25
CA GLU A 49 -6.97 7.50 4.40
C GLU A 49 -6.94 8.59 5.48
N ILE A 50 -8.08 8.81 6.13
CA ILE A 50 -8.23 9.79 7.22
C ILE A 50 -8.30 9.09 8.56
N TYR A 51 -7.51 9.58 9.51
CA TYR A 51 -7.51 9.12 10.90
C TYR A 51 -7.71 10.29 11.85
N ASP A 52 -8.17 10.03 13.09
CA ASP A 52 -8.29 11.07 14.10
C ASP A 52 -6.93 11.54 14.60
N SER A 53 -5.99 10.61 14.74
CA SER A 53 -4.63 10.89 15.22
C SER A 53 -3.65 9.80 14.80
N HIS A 54 -2.36 10.10 14.86
CA HIS A 54 -1.28 9.17 14.59
C HIS A 54 -1.28 7.93 15.51
N SER A 55 -1.91 8.00 16.68
CA SER A 55 -1.99 6.84 17.57
C SER A 55 -2.80 5.67 16.99
N GLN A 56 -3.67 5.94 16.00
CA GLN A 56 -4.44 4.92 15.28
C GLN A 56 -3.63 4.20 14.18
N LEU A 57 -2.43 4.71 13.85
CA LEU A 57 -1.55 4.13 12.83
C LEU A 57 -0.65 3.01 13.36
N ARG A 58 -0.94 2.50 14.55
CA ARG A 58 -0.20 1.37 15.13
C ARG A 58 -0.68 0.05 14.55
N GLU A 59 0.28 -0.80 14.25
CA GLU A 59 0.00 -2.17 13.83
C GLU A 59 -0.68 -2.96 14.95
N ASP A 60 -1.64 -3.80 14.58
CA ASP A 60 -2.23 -4.78 15.45
C ASP A 60 -1.28 -5.99 15.67
N VAL A 61 -1.76 -7.01 16.41
CA VAL A 61 -0.99 -8.23 16.68
C VAL A 61 -0.63 -9.04 15.43
N ASN A 62 -1.31 -8.79 14.32
CA ASN A 62 -1.06 -9.43 13.02
C ASN A 62 -0.16 -8.58 12.13
N GLY A 63 0.22 -7.39 12.57
CA GLY A 63 1.00 -6.42 11.78
C GLY A 63 0.13 -5.62 10.80
N ASP A 64 -1.19 -5.58 10.99
CA ASP A 64 -2.10 -4.80 10.16
C ASP A 64 -2.39 -3.43 10.79
N ILE A 65 -2.41 -2.37 9.97
CA ILE A 65 -2.84 -1.04 10.39
C ILE A 65 -4.37 -0.97 10.25
N PRO A 66 -5.08 -0.55 11.31
CA PRO A 66 -6.53 -0.38 11.24
C PRO A 66 -6.91 0.60 10.13
N ARG A 67 -8.01 0.35 9.48
CA ARG A 67 -8.55 1.23 8.45
C ARG A 67 -8.96 2.57 9.05
N GLY A 68 -8.70 3.65 8.31
CA GLY A 68 -9.13 4.98 8.68
C GLY A 68 -10.65 5.14 8.70
N LYS A 69 -11.13 6.21 9.31
CA LYS A 69 -12.56 6.53 9.39
C LYS A 69 -13.16 6.99 8.06
N ALA A 70 -12.33 7.45 7.14
CA ALA A 70 -12.74 7.85 5.80
C ALA A 70 -11.60 7.69 4.80
N SER A 71 -11.98 7.57 3.51
CA SER A 71 -11.08 7.63 2.37
C SER A 71 -11.46 8.82 1.50
N ILE A 72 -10.48 9.48 0.91
CA ILE A 72 -10.67 10.64 0.04
C ILE A 72 -9.86 10.52 -1.25
N GLU A 73 -10.33 11.20 -2.30
CA GLU A 73 -9.65 11.31 -3.59
C GLU A 73 -9.51 12.78 -3.96
N VAL A 74 -8.31 13.20 -4.33
CA VAL A 74 -8.01 14.58 -4.75
C VAL A 74 -8.67 14.88 -6.09
N VAL A 75 -9.58 15.86 -6.11
CA VAL A 75 -10.34 16.27 -7.31
C VAL A 75 -9.91 17.63 -7.86
N LYS A 76 -9.18 18.40 -7.06
CA LYS A 76 -8.63 19.70 -7.48
C LYS A 76 -7.35 20.00 -6.71
N VAL A 77 -6.31 20.39 -7.43
CA VAL A 77 -5.01 20.74 -6.83
C VAL A 77 -4.81 22.24 -6.89
N GLY A 78 -4.64 22.89 -5.76
CA GLY A 78 -4.17 24.25 -5.63
C GLY A 78 -2.68 24.31 -5.36
N LYS A 79 -2.13 25.51 -5.11
CA LYS A 79 -0.70 25.70 -4.91
C LYS A 79 -0.19 25.00 -3.64
N THR A 80 -0.81 25.25 -2.52
CA THR A 80 -0.46 24.75 -1.18
C THR A 80 -1.57 23.95 -0.51
N THR A 81 -2.74 23.87 -1.13
CA THR A 81 -3.92 23.17 -0.62
C THR A 81 -4.61 22.45 -1.76
N SER A 82 -5.34 21.40 -1.47
CA SER A 82 -6.15 20.69 -2.46
C SER A 82 -7.56 20.45 -1.97
N THR A 83 -8.49 20.29 -2.91
CA THR A 83 -9.85 19.81 -2.63
C THR A 83 -9.88 18.32 -2.91
N ALA A 84 -10.41 17.56 -1.98
CA ALA A 84 -10.62 16.13 -2.12
C ALA A 84 -12.10 15.80 -1.90
N LYS A 85 -12.57 14.75 -2.58
CA LYS A 85 -13.91 14.19 -2.43
C LYS A 85 -13.85 12.99 -1.49
N ILE A 86 -14.83 12.89 -0.59
CA ILE A 86 -14.99 11.72 0.28
C ILE A 86 -15.50 10.56 -0.59
N THR A 87 -14.72 9.50 -0.70
CA THR A 87 -15.06 8.26 -1.44
C THR A 87 -15.67 7.21 -0.53
N ARG A 88 -15.32 7.26 0.77
CA ARG A 88 -15.86 6.40 1.82
C ARG A 88 -15.84 7.16 3.15
N SER A 89 -16.85 6.95 3.99
CA SER A 89 -16.85 7.47 5.36
C SER A 89 -17.62 6.53 6.29
N THR A 90 -17.25 6.57 7.57
CA THR A 90 -17.96 5.86 8.63
C THR A 90 -18.91 6.82 9.31
N SER A 91 -20.21 6.55 9.25
CA SER A 91 -21.28 7.45 9.73
C SER A 91 -21.16 7.86 11.21
N SER A 92 -20.52 7.03 12.02
CA SER A 92 -20.34 7.26 13.46
C SER A 92 -19.11 8.14 13.80
N GLN A 93 -18.26 8.45 12.83
CA GLN A 93 -17.00 9.16 13.03
C GLN A 93 -16.86 10.30 12.01
N PRO A 94 -17.38 11.51 12.33
CA PRO A 94 -17.32 12.63 11.39
C PRO A 94 -15.89 13.06 11.14
N ILE A 95 -15.63 13.50 9.90
CA ILE A 95 -14.35 14.13 9.54
C ILE A 95 -14.39 15.54 10.14
N VAL A 96 -13.32 15.93 10.79
CA VAL A 96 -13.16 17.26 11.38
C VAL A 96 -11.81 17.86 11.01
N ARG A 97 -11.65 19.16 11.22
CA ARG A 97 -10.37 19.84 11.07
C ARG A 97 -9.29 19.14 11.89
N ASP A 98 -8.05 19.18 11.42
CA ASP A 98 -6.86 18.57 12.02
C ASP A 98 -6.86 17.03 12.06
N ASN A 99 -7.86 16.38 11.44
CA ASN A 99 -7.70 14.96 11.16
C ASN A 99 -6.53 14.76 10.22
N ILE A 100 -5.76 13.71 10.45
CA ILE A 100 -4.58 13.41 9.64
C ILE A 100 -4.94 12.62 8.38
N ILE A 101 -4.20 12.88 7.31
CA ILE A 101 -4.26 12.11 6.06
C ILE A 101 -3.00 11.29 5.88
N VAL A 102 -3.15 10.09 5.34
CA VAL A 102 -2.09 9.10 5.17
C VAL A 102 -2.18 8.42 3.81
N ASN A 103 -1.04 8.30 3.13
CA ASN A 103 -0.89 7.48 1.94
C ASN A 103 0.47 6.76 1.96
N ALA A 104 0.50 5.44 1.78
CA ALA A 104 1.71 4.63 1.87
C ALA A 104 2.77 4.90 0.79
N VAL A 105 2.37 5.52 -0.32
CA VAL A 105 3.25 5.77 -1.47
C VAL A 105 3.76 7.20 -1.50
N TYR A 106 2.96 8.13 -0.98
CA TYR A 106 3.24 9.55 -1.06
C TYR A 106 4.24 10.01 0.01
N ASP A 107 5.16 10.87 -0.39
CA ASP A 107 6.04 11.66 0.47
C ASP A 107 6.42 12.93 -0.29
N PRO A 108 6.24 14.14 0.29
CA PRO A 108 6.52 15.39 -0.39
C PRO A 108 8.01 15.60 -0.71
N ASP A 109 8.91 14.98 0.04
CA ASP A 109 10.35 15.22 -0.03
C ASP A 109 11.13 14.05 -0.64
N TYR A 110 10.58 12.84 -0.62
CA TYR A 110 11.26 11.62 -1.02
C TYR A 110 10.47 10.81 -2.05
N LYS A 111 11.18 10.12 -2.94
CA LYS A 111 10.60 9.19 -3.92
C LYS A 111 10.94 7.77 -3.55
N TYR A 112 10.00 7.09 -2.89
CA TYR A 112 10.19 5.71 -2.48
C TYR A 112 10.33 4.75 -3.66
N SER A 113 11.17 3.73 -3.47
CA SER A 113 11.37 2.61 -4.39
C SER A 113 10.59 1.38 -3.93
N PHE A 114 9.85 0.79 -4.85
CA PHE A 114 8.96 -0.34 -4.59
C PHE A 114 9.29 -1.53 -5.47
N LEU A 115 9.32 -2.71 -4.88
CA LEU A 115 9.28 -3.97 -5.60
C LEU A 115 7.89 -4.59 -5.38
N VAL A 116 7.18 -4.87 -6.46
CA VAL A 116 5.82 -5.44 -6.42
C VAL A 116 5.86 -6.88 -6.92
N HIS A 117 5.45 -7.83 -6.07
CA HIS A 117 5.46 -9.26 -6.39
C HIS A 117 4.18 -9.96 -5.96
N GLY A 118 3.73 -10.91 -6.78
CA GLY A 118 2.55 -11.74 -6.51
C GLY A 118 1.29 -11.28 -7.23
N GLU A 119 0.18 -11.91 -6.86
CA GLU A 119 -1.17 -11.67 -7.38
C GLU A 119 -1.96 -10.81 -6.38
N PHE A 120 -2.81 -9.92 -6.90
CA PHE A 120 -3.56 -8.97 -6.10
C PHE A 120 -5.04 -9.04 -6.48
N ASP A 121 -5.90 -9.03 -5.50
CA ASP A 121 -7.34 -8.80 -5.68
C ASP A 121 -7.56 -7.28 -5.61
N ALA A 122 -7.45 -6.63 -6.77
CA ALA A 122 -7.45 -5.16 -6.84
C ALA A 122 -8.87 -4.59 -6.87
N ASP A 123 -9.86 -5.34 -7.34
CA ASP A 123 -11.27 -4.93 -7.42
C ASP A 123 -12.14 -5.49 -6.29
N GLY A 124 -11.59 -6.39 -5.47
CA GLY A 124 -12.28 -6.92 -4.28
C GLY A 124 -13.30 -8.01 -4.60
N ASP A 125 -13.24 -8.63 -5.78
CA ASP A 125 -14.17 -9.68 -6.18
C ASP A 125 -13.83 -11.07 -5.59
N GLY A 126 -12.69 -11.17 -4.89
CA GLY A 126 -12.18 -12.39 -4.26
C GLY A 126 -11.35 -13.27 -5.22
N LEU A 127 -11.13 -12.84 -6.45
CA LEU A 127 -10.32 -13.53 -7.44
C LEU A 127 -9.04 -12.71 -7.71
N PRO A 128 -7.87 -13.21 -7.31
CA PRO A 128 -6.64 -12.48 -7.52
C PRO A 128 -6.27 -12.43 -9.00
N GLU A 129 -5.98 -11.22 -9.49
CA GLU A 129 -5.44 -11.03 -10.81
C GLU A 129 -3.95 -11.40 -10.85
N SER A 130 -3.56 -12.16 -11.88
CA SER A 130 -2.14 -12.46 -12.16
C SER A 130 -1.34 -11.22 -12.58
N ASN A 131 -2.04 -10.13 -12.90
CA ASN A 131 -1.47 -8.88 -13.37
C ASN A 131 -1.41 -7.86 -12.23
N ASN A 132 -0.22 -7.63 -11.68
CA ASN A 132 0.03 -6.60 -10.67
C ASN A 132 0.21 -5.18 -11.26
N ARG A 133 -0.22 -4.98 -12.52
CA ARG A 133 -0.06 -3.72 -13.24
C ARG A 133 -0.80 -2.58 -12.55
N PHE A 134 -2.03 -2.84 -12.09
CA PHE A 134 -2.82 -1.84 -11.38
C PHE A 134 -2.05 -1.25 -10.18
N ILE A 135 -1.45 -2.10 -9.35
CA ILE A 135 -0.64 -1.67 -8.19
C ILE A 135 0.57 -0.85 -8.63
N LYS A 136 1.28 -1.29 -9.69
CA LYS A 136 2.44 -0.58 -10.23
C LYS A 136 2.06 0.78 -10.79
N ASP A 137 1.01 0.84 -11.59
CA ASP A 137 0.51 2.09 -12.18
C ASP A 137 0.08 3.09 -11.09
N GLN A 138 -0.49 2.62 -9.98
CA GLN A 138 -0.82 3.46 -8.82
C GLN A 138 0.44 4.02 -8.14
N ILE A 139 1.41 3.16 -7.88
CA ILE A 139 2.68 3.57 -7.25
C ILE A 139 3.37 4.64 -8.11
N GLU A 140 3.47 4.42 -9.42
CA GLU A 140 4.12 5.36 -10.35
C GLU A 140 3.35 6.67 -10.45
N ARG A 141 2.01 6.61 -10.53
CA ARG A 141 1.14 7.79 -10.56
C ARG A 141 1.32 8.67 -9.33
N TRP A 142 1.53 8.09 -8.16
CA TRP A 142 1.68 8.81 -6.90
C TRP A 142 3.13 9.12 -6.54
N GLY A 143 4.02 9.04 -7.51
CA GLY A 143 5.40 9.48 -7.38
C GLY A 143 6.38 8.41 -6.90
N GLY A 144 5.95 7.20 -6.60
CA GLY A 144 6.84 6.08 -6.30
C GLY A 144 7.62 5.61 -7.53
N LYS A 145 8.69 4.84 -7.31
CA LYS A 145 9.52 4.22 -8.34
C LYS A 145 9.40 2.71 -8.26
N ILE A 146 9.01 2.07 -9.37
CA ILE A 146 9.01 0.61 -9.45
C ILE A 146 10.40 0.10 -9.79
N ILE A 147 10.86 -0.86 -9.00
CA ILE A 147 12.07 -1.64 -9.28
C ILE A 147 11.64 -3.02 -9.77
N ASN A 148 12.21 -3.47 -10.88
CA ASN A 148 11.89 -4.77 -11.43
C ASN A 148 12.54 -5.89 -10.62
N ASP A 149 11.74 -6.91 -10.33
CA ASP A 149 12.18 -8.15 -9.71
C ASP A 149 13.16 -8.92 -10.62
N LYS A 150 14.35 -9.19 -10.11
CA LYS A 150 15.36 -10.06 -10.72
C LYS A 150 15.64 -11.27 -9.84
N GLY A 151 14.69 -11.64 -8.95
CA GLY A 151 14.84 -12.74 -7.99
C GLY A 151 15.66 -12.41 -6.75
N MET A 152 16.11 -11.16 -6.59
CA MET A 152 16.81 -10.68 -5.41
C MET A 152 16.35 -9.27 -5.06
N LEU A 153 16.27 -8.97 -3.77
CA LEU A 153 15.96 -7.61 -3.32
C LEU A 153 17.12 -6.67 -3.65
N PRO A 154 16.84 -5.54 -4.33
CA PRO A 154 17.83 -4.49 -4.52
C PRO A 154 18.25 -3.86 -3.19
N GLY A 155 19.51 -3.45 -3.08
CA GLY A 155 20.01 -2.84 -1.84
C GLY A 155 19.48 -1.44 -1.53
N ASP A 156 18.79 -0.81 -2.50
CA ASP A 156 18.17 0.51 -2.42
C ASP A 156 16.63 0.44 -2.41
N LEU A 157 16.08 -0.71 -2.02
CA LEU A 157 14.64 -0.91 -1.94
C LEU A 157 14.08 -0.33 -0.64
N ASP A 158 13.08 0.55 -0.75
CA ASP A 158 12.39 1.11 0.41
C ASP A 158 11.23 0.22 0.87
N PHE A 159 10.47 -0.38 -0.07
CA PHE A 159 9.31 -1.21 0.25
C PHE A 159 9.19 -2.44 -0.64
N LEU A 160 8.86 -3.56 -0.04
CA LEU A 160 8.38 -4.76 -0.75
C LEU A 160 6.86 -4.83 -0.65
N VAL A 161 6.16 -4.77 -1.80
CA VAL A 161 4.71 -4.95 -1.88
C VAL A 161 4.43 -6.39 -2.29
N LEU A 162 3.85 -7.17 -1.39
CA LEU A 162 3.49 -8.57 -1.61
C LEU A 162 1.98 -8.73 -1.81
N GLY A 163 1.62 -9.42 -2.87
CA GLY A 163 0.26 -9.82 -3.15
C GLY A 163 -0.28 -10.86 -2.16
N ILE A 164 -1.35 -11.53 -2.53
CA ILE A 164 -1.95 -12.60 -1.73
C ILE A 164 -0.94 -13.72 -1.54
N SER A 165 -0.81 -14.18 -0.29
CA SER A 165 0.10 -15.28 0.04
C SER A 165 -0.34 -16.58 -0.65
N PRO A 166 0.48 -17.16 -1.55
CA PRO A 166 0.14 -18.42 -2.18
C PRO A 166 0.09 -19.56 -1.15
N GLN A 167 -0.88 -20.44 -1.30
CA GLN A 167 -0.93 -21.64 -0.47
C GLN A 167 0.11 -22.67 -0.96
N GLU A 168 0.80 -23.29 -0.01
CA GLU A 168 1.69 -24.41 -0.35
C GLU A 168 0.85 -25.56 -0.94
N PRO A 169 1.19 -26.05 -2.16
CA PRO A 169 0.45 -27.14 -2.78
C PRO A 169 0.60 -28.43 -1.97
N ALA A 170 -0.52 -29.06 -1.63
CA ALA A 170 -0.55 -30.29 -0.85
C ALA A 170 0.03 -31.46 -1.66
N GLY A 171 1.16 -31.99 -1.20
CA GLY A 171 1.75 -33.21 -1.74
C GLY A 171 2.19 -33.14 -3.22
N ARG A 172 3.11 -34.02 -3.58
CA ARG A 172 3.53 -34.15 -4.96
C ARG A 172 2.50 -34.99 -5.74
N PRO A 173 2.14 -34.64 -7.00
CA PRO A 173 1.26 -35.47 -7.82
C PRO A 173 1.78 -36.90 -7.96
N SER A 174 0.87 -37.87 -8.08
CA SER A 174 1.18 -39.27 -8.20
C SER A 174 1.95 -39.56 -9.49
N LYS A 175 2.65 -40.73 -9.56
CA LYS A 175 3.43 -41.14 -10.76
C LYS A 175 2.57 -41.25 -12.04
N GLY A 176 1.24 -41.29 -11.95
CA GLY A 176 0.31 -41.34 -13.07
C GLY A 176 -0.40 -40.03 -13.39
N ALA A 177 0.01 -38.91 -12.76
CA ALA A 177 -0.59 -37.60 -13.00
C ALA A 177 -0.34 -37.15 -14.46
N SER A 178 -1.33 -36.44 -15.00
CA SER A 178 -1.18 -35.83 -16.33
C SER A 178 -0.11 -34.72 -16.33
N GLU A 179 0.46 -34.43 -17.50
CA GLU A 179 1.43 -33.35 -17.67
C GLU A 179 0.86 -32.00 -17.14
N ALA A 180 -0.40 -31.69 -17.46
CA ALA A 180 -1.08 -30.51 -16.97
C ALA A 180 -1.14 -30.42 -15.43
N MET A 181 -1.33 -31.55 -14.72
CA MET A 181 -1.31 -31.58 -13.26
C MET A 181 0.09 -31.37 -12.71
N LEU A 182 1.12 -31.88 -13.37
CA LEU A 182 2.51 -31.69 -13.00
C LEU A 182 2.93 -30.22 -13.18
N ASP A 183 2.53 -29.61 -14.29
CA ASP A 183 2.81 -28.21 -14.59
C ASP A 183 2.09 -27.26 -13.61
N ASP A 184 0.81 -27.53 -13.29
CA ASP A 184 0.08 -26.76 -12.31
C ASP A 184 0.72 -26.84 -10.92
N TYR A 185 1.09 -28.03 -10.49
CA TYR A 185 1.82 -28.23 -9.25
C TYR A 185 3.15 -27.47 -9.22
N ALA A 186 3.94 -27.58 -10.30
CA ALA A 186 5.24 -26.91 -10.41
C ALA A 186 5.10 -25.39 -10.35
N ARG A 187 4.09 -24.83 -11.05
CA ARG A 187 3.78 -23.39 -11.03
C ARG A 187 3.40 -22.91 -9.62
N ARG A 188 2.46 -23.59 -8.94
CA ARG A 188 2.04 -23.22 -7.57
C ARG A 188 3.19 -23.34 -6.57
N LYS A 189 3.97 -24.41 -6.68
CA LYS A 189 5.12 -24.61 -5.80
C LYS A 189 6.18 -23.54 -6.00
N ARG A 190 6.41 -23.12 -7.24
CA ARG A 190 7.33 -22.02 -7.56
C ARG A 190 6.82 -20.71 -7.00
N ALA A 191 5.55 -20.35 -7.22
CA ALA A 191 4.95 -19.13 -6.69
C ALA A 191 5.06 -19.04 -5.16
N PHE A 192 4.79 -20.16 -4.45
CA PHE A 192 4.95 -20.25 -3.01
C PHE A 192 6.42 -20.04 -2.56
N LEU A 193 7.36 -20.69 -3.23
CA LEU A 193 8.79 -20.58 -2.88
C LEU A 193 9.35 -19.18 -3.16
N ASP A 194 8.96 -18.57 -4.28
CA ASP A 194 9.39 -17.22 -4.65
C ASP A 194 8.85 -16.18 -3.63
N TYR A 195 7.58 -16.32 -3.22
CA TYR A 195 6.96 -15.48 -2.20
C TYR A 195 7.70 -15.59 -0.85
N GLU A 196 7.89 -16.81 -0.35
CA GLU A 196 8.60 -17.05 0.91
C GLU A 196 10.05 -16.57 0.86
N HIS A 197 10.71 -16.74 -0.29
CA HIS A 197 12.08 -16.27 -0.47
C HIS A 197 12.19 -14.75 -0.37
N LEU A 198 11.33 -14.01 -1.08
CA LEU A 198 11.31 -12.55 -1.02
C LEU A 198 10.94 -12.03 0.36
N LEU A 199 9.95 -12.65 1.02
CA LEU A 199 9.55 -12.29 2.38
C LEU A 199 10.71 -12.48 3.38
N ASN A 200 11.43 -13.58 3.27
CA ASN A 200 12.57 -13.87 4.14
C ASN A 200 13.77 -12.93 3.86
N GLN A 201 14.02 -12.61 2.59
CA GLN A 201 15.03 -11.63 2.23
C GLN A 201 14.69 -10.23 2.78
N ALA A 202 13.42 -9.79 2.66
CA ALA A 202 12.97 -8.50 3.18
C ALA A 202 13.15 -8.43 4.71
N ARG A 203 12.77 -9.49 5.42
CA ARG A 203 12.99 -9.58 6.87
C ARG A 203 14.45 -9.51 7.24
N ALA A 204 15.32 -10.24 6.55
CA ALA A 204 16.77 -10.24 6.80
C ALA A 204 17.41 -8.88 6.49
N ALA A 205 16.93 -8.18 5.47
CA ALA A 205 17.41 -6.86 5.08
C ALA A 205 16.69 -5.71 5.81
N GLN A 206 15.73 -6.02 6.70
CA GLN A 206 14.88 -5.03 7.39
C GLN A 206 14.10 -4.12 6.41
N VAL A 207 13.78 -4.61 5.21
CA VAL A 207 12.95 -3.90 4.26
C VAL A 207 11.48 -4.06 4.68
N PRO A 208 10.75 -2.96 4.87
CA PRO A 208 9.32 -2.98 5.19
C PRO A 208 8.50 -3.72 4.14
N VAL A 209 7.58 -4.59 4.60
CA VAL A 209 6.69 -5.35 3.73
C VAL A 209 5.28 -4.79 3.82
N LEU A 210 4.75 -4.35 2.69
CA LEU A 210 3.35 -4.00 2.51
C LEU A 210 2.61 -5.20 1.91
N THR A 211 1.76 -5.84 2.69
CA THR A 211 0.83 -6.84 2.14
C THR A 211 -0.20 -6.17 1.24
N SER A 212 -0.85 -6.93 0.35
CA SER A 212 -1.94 -6.42 -0.51
C SER A 212 -2.97 -5.62 0.31
N ASN A 213 -3.42 -6.16 1.43
CA ASN A 213 -4.37 -5.49 2.31
C ASN A 213 -3.84 -4.16 2.86
N ARG A 214 -2.62 -4.15 3.38
CA ARG A 214 -1.98 -2.93 3.93
C ARG A 214 -1.81 -1.85 2.86
N PHE A 215 -1.33 -2.25 1.68
CA PHE A 215 -1.17 -1.32 0.56
C PHE A 215 -2.50 -0.68 0.18
N LEU A 216 -3.55 -1.48 -0.05
CA LEU A 216 -4.86 -0.99 -0.47
C LEU A 216 -5.54 -0.14 0.62
N VAL A 217 -5.40 -0.51 1.92
CA VAL A 217 -5.91 0.29 3.03
C VAL A 217 -5.20 1.65 3.09
N LEU A 218 -3.86 1.67 3.12
CA LEU A 218 -3.09 2.90 3.27
C LEU A 218 -3.12 3.80 2.03
N THR A 219 -3.57 3.28 0.90
CA THR A 219 -3.80 4.07 -0.31
C THR A 219 -5.27 4.44 -0.51
N GLY A 220 -6.17 4.12 0.41
CA GLY A 220 -7.60 4.44 0.33
C GLY A 220 -8.35 3.72 -0.78
N GLN A 221 -7.82 2.61 -1.32
CA GLN A 221 -8.35 1.92 -2.49
C GLN A 221 -9.28 0.73 -2.17
N ARG A 222 -9.37 0.31 -0.92
CA ARG A 222 -10.20 -0.83 -0.54
C ARG A 222 -11.67 -0.44 -0.52
N ASP A 223 -12.51 -1.16 -1.26
CA ASP A 223 -13.94 -1.00 -1.51
C ASP A 223 -14.29 0.08 -2.56
N ARG A 224 -14.06 -0.28 -3.80
CA ARG A 224 -14.88 0.21 -4.91
C ARG A 224 -15.96 -0.80 -5.23
#